data_1f3d52ab7e722e88c16ff053b115405a
#
_entry.id   1f3d52ab7e722e88c16ff053b115405a
#
_cell.length_a   1.000
_cell.length_b   1.000
_cell.length_c   1.000
_cell.angle_alpha   90.00
_cell.angle_beta   90.00
_cell.angle_gamma   90.00
#
_symmetry.space_group_name_H-M   'P 1'
#
loop_
_entity.id
_entity.type
_entity.pdbx_description
1 polymer ?
#
loop_
_entity_poly.entity_id
_entity_poly.type
_entity_poly.pdbx_seq_one_letter_code
_entity_poly.pdbx_strand_id
1 'polypeptide(L)'
;GYVKASYLVKDQQAEELAKKIANLRISVNTETLNVRYLPSTDAGIYDQISEEDEYDIYKRDLTKTWLKKYVSKHCKKSDLRNIDTKEMYNNLENWMCISIDNEKAFVSKDFVKVTFNLDRAVSINESGLASKTSSDSSDSSDLTNMVSYAMQFLGNPYVWGGTSLTNGTDCSGFVMRIYEHFGYSLPRTSAAQAGATKTVSSGDVRPGDLFFYGSGGVSHVAMYIGNGQIIHASNPRTGIKISSAYYRTPVKIGRVIG
;
A
#
# COMPACT_ATOMS: atom_id res chain seq x y z
N GLY A 1 -25.03 23.85 10.18
CA GLY A 1 -24.39 24.05 11.48
C GLY A 1 -23.69 25.39 11.53
N TYR A 2 -23.55 25.98 12.71
CA TYR A 2 -22.85 27.26 12.91
C TYR A 2 -21.53 27.00 13.63
N VAL A 3 -20.46 27.64 13.17
CA VAL A 3 -19.13 27.60 13.82
C VAL A 3 -18.84 28.99 14.38
N LYS A 4 -18.34 29.05 15.62
CA LYS A 4 -17.98 30.32 16.26
C LYS A 4 -16.81 30.96 15.50
N ALA A 5 -16.95 32.22 15.12
CA ALA A 5 -15.97 32.93 14.28
C ALA A 5 -14.53 32.93 14.85
N SER A 6 -14.39 32.86 16.21
CA SER A 6 -13.08 32.78 16.87
C SER A 6 -12.30 31.49 16.60
N TYR A 7 -12.95 30.46 16.04
CA TYR A 7 -12.29 29.20 15.63
C TYR A 7 -12.01 29.14 14.13
N LEU A 8 -12.35 30.22 13.38
CA LEU A 8 -12.08 30.30 11.95
C LEU A 8 -10.79 31.06 11.72
N VAL A 9 -9.86 30.46 11.01
CA VAL A 9 -8.69 31.10 10.41
C VAL A 9 -8.96 31.31 8.94
N LYS A 10 -8.58 32.48 8.42
CA LYS A 10 -8.83 32.88 7.03
C LYS A 10 -7.53 33.29 6.35
N ASP A 11 -7.57 33.30 5.04
CA ASP A 11 -6.53 33.83 4.17
C ASP A 11 -5.13 33.23 4.48
N GLN A 12 -4.12 34.07 4.55
CA GLN A 12 -2.74 33.66 4.77
C GLN A 12 -2.53 32.89 6.08
N GLN A 13 -3.27 33.22 7.15
CA GLN A 13 -3.17 32.49 8.42
C GLN A 13 -3.73 31.08 8.30
N ALA A 14 -4.79 30.88 7.51
CA ALA A 14 -5.34 29.55 7.24
C ALA A 14 -4.36 28.73 6.41
N GLU A 15 -3.69 29.32 5.43
CA GLU A 15 -2.68 28.67 4.61
C GLU A 15 -1.45 28.27 5.44
N GLU A 16 -0.96 29.14 6.32
CA GLU A 16 0.16 28.82 7.21
C GLU A 16 -0.18 27.71 8.20
N LEU A 17 -1.42 27.74 8.75
CA LEU A 17 -1.89 26.69 9.63
C LEU A 17 -2.05 25.38 8.86
N ALA A 18 -2.62 25.41 7.67
CA ALA A 18 -2.76 24.24 6.81
C ALA A 18 -1.39 23.61 6.51
N LYS A 19 -0.39 24.40 6.18
CA LYS A 19 1.00 23.91 5.97
C LYS A 19 1.62 23.24 7.22
N LYS A 20 1.19 23.64 8.43
CA LYS A 20 1.70 23.07 9.69
C LYS A 20 1.02 21.78 10.08
N ILE A 21 -0.29 21.64 9.77
CA ILE A 21 -1.10 20.50 10.20
C ILE A 21 -1.40 19.52 9.08
N ALA A 22 -1.21 19.92 7.83
CA ALA A 22 -1.44 19.05 6.68
C ALA A 22 -0.42 17.90 6.65
N ASN A 23 -0.89 16.73 6.36
CA ASN A 23 -0.03 15.62 6.01
C ASN A 23 0.57 15.88 4.62
N LEU A 24 1.89 15.98 4.57
CA LEU A 24 2.60 16.12 3.32
C LEU A 24 2.60 14.79 2.58
N ARG A 25 2.12 14.82 1.35
CA ARG A 25 2.12 13.67 0.44
C ARG A 25 2.92 13.97 -0.81
N ILE A 26 3.35 12.94 -1.49
CA ILE A 26 3.78 13.02 -2.87
C ILE A 26 2.61 12.60 -3.77
N SER A 27 2.57 13.17 -4.97
CA SER A 27 1.84 12.65 -6.12
C SER A 27 2.86 12.37 -7.22
N VAL A 28 2.81 11.17 -7.78
CA VAL A 28 3.74 10.73 -8.84
C VAL A 28 3.36 11.42 -10.15
N ASN A 29 4.35 11.90 -10.90
CA ASN A 29 4.16 12.64 -12.16
C ASN A 29 4.83 11.96 -13.37
N THR A 30 5.00 10.66 -13.31
CA THR A 30 5.55 9.82 -14.40
C THR A 30 4.79 8.51 -14.48
N GLU A 31 4.73 7.91 -15.67
CA GLU A 31 4.02 6.64 -15.90
C GLU A 31 4.47 5.52 -14.96
N THR A 32 5.78 5.47 -14.66
CA THR A 32 6.34 4.47 -13.73
C THR A 32 7.52 5.06 -12.97
N LEU A 33 7.48 4.98 -11.65
CA LEU A 33 8.55 5.40 -10.76
C LEU A 33 9.03 4.23 -9.91
N ASN A 34 10.33 3.97 -9.94
CA ASN A 34 10.95 2.98 -9.05
C ASN A 34 11.06 3.55 -7.63
N VAL A 35 10.43 2.89 -6.70
CA VAL A 35 10.64 3.07 -5.26
C VAL A 35 11.80 2.17 -4.84
N ARG A 36 12.76 2.69 -4.07
CA ARG A 36 13.99 1.97 -3.77
C ARG A 36 14.21 1.80 -2.28
N TYR A 37 14.97 0.77 -1.92
CA TYR A 37 15.32 0.50 -0.51
C TYR A 37 16.27 1.53 0.10
N LEU A 38 17.08 2.22 -0.73
CA LEU A 38 18.00 3.28 -0.36
C LEU A 38 17.98 4.40 -1.42
N PRO A 39 18.42 5.63 -1.08
CA PRO A 39 18.40 6.77 -1.99
C PRO A 39 19.57 6.71 -2.99
N SER A 40 19.53 5.73 -3.87
CA SER A 40 20.50 5.51 -4.95
C SER A 40 19.84 4.77 -6.10
N THR A 41 20.24 5.08 -7.33
CA THR A 41 19.83 4.35 -8.53
C THR A 41 20.35 2.92 -8.57
N ASP A 42 21.42 2.61 -7.87
CA ASP A 42 22.00 1.27 -7.74
C ASP A 42 21.30 0.42 -6.67
N ALA A 43 20.49 1.07 -5.82
CA ALA A 43 19.74 0.35 -4.80
C ALA A 43 18.64 -0.51 -5.42
N GLY A 44 18.40 -1.66 -4.79
CA GLY A 44 17.31 -2.56 -5.19
C GLY A 44 15.96 -1.84 -5.21
N ILE A 45 15.12 -2.23 -6.15
CA ILE A 45 13.75 -1.72 -6.26
C ILE A 45 12.91 -2.36 -5.14
N TYR A 46 12.24 -1.51 -4.37
CA TYR A 46 11.27 -1.90 -3.34
C TYR A 46 9.91 -2.18 -3.99
N ASP A 47 9.45 -1.25 -4.85
CA ASP A 47 8.18 -1.29 -5.55
C ASP A 47 8.25 -0.41 -6.80
N GLN A 48 7.27 -0.54 -7.68
CA GLN A 48 7.03 0.38 -8.79
C GLN A 48 5.67 1.04 -8.58
N ILE A 49 5.66 2.37 -8.64
CA ILE A 49 4.47 3.20 -8.48
C ILE A 49 4.23 3.99 -9.77
N SER A 50 2.98 4.38 -9.98
CA SER A 50 2.54 4.95 -11.25
C SER A 50 2.04 6.38 -11.09
N GLU A 51 1.83 7.05 -12.20
CA GLU A 51 1.28 8.39 -12.27
C GLU A 51 0.00 8.52 -11.42
N GLU A 52 -0.14 9.65 -10.73
CA GLU A 52 -1.22 9.95 -9.78
C GLU A 52 -1.23 9.14 -8.47
N ASP A 53 -0.38 8.11 -8.30
CA ASP A 53 -0.23 7.48 -6.99
C ASP A 53 0.22 8.51 -5.94
N GLU A 54 -0.37 8.42 -4.75
CA GLU A 54 -0.07 9.32 -3.64
C GLU A 54 0.44 8.56 -2.42
N TYR A 55 1.50 9.07 -1.81
CA TYR A 55 2.12 8.49 -0.60
C TYR A 55 2.46 9.56 0.41
N ASP A 56 2.36 9.20 1.70
CA ASP A 56 2.77 10.07 2.79
C ASP A 56 4.29 10.24 2.80
N ILE A 57 4.74 11.49 2.97
CA ILE A 57 6.15 11.80 3.09
C ILE A 57 6.60 11.49 4.52
N TYR A 58 7.48 10.49 4.67
CA TYR A 58 8.11 10.22 5.96
C TYR A 58 9.21 11.25 6.28
N LYS A 59 10.04 11.59 5.29
CA LYS A 59 11.08 12.61 5.42
C LYS A 59 11.43 13.23 4.07
N ARG A 60 11.13 14.53 3.93
CA ARG A 60 11.35 15.27 2.70
C ARG A 60 12.83 15.55 2.44
N ASP A 61 13.52 16.08 3.44
CA ASP A 61 14.92 16.50 3.32
C ASP A 61 15.81 15.54 4.08
N LEU A 62 16.52 14.70 3.31
CA LEU A 62 17.42 13.70 3.85
C LEU A 62 18.71 14.35 4.30
N THR A 63 19.23 13.94 5.46
CA THR A 63 20.55 14.35 5.95
C THR A 63 21.47 13.15 6.07
N LYS A 64 22.78 13.36 5.89
CA LYS A 64 23.79 12.31 6.05
C LYS A 64 23.71 11.62 7.41
N THR A 65 23.49 12.40 8.48
CA THR A 65 23.36 11.87 9.84
C THR A 65 22.15 10.96 9.99
N TRP A 66 21.00 11.41 9.48
CA TRP A 66 19.77 10.61 9.53
C TRP A 66 19.90 9.32 8.72
N LEU A 67 20.41 9.41 7.48
CA LEU A 67 20.56 8.24 6.62
C LEU A 67 21.57 7.23 7.18
N LYS A 68 22.69 7.67 7.76
CA LYS A 68 23.65 6.78 8.45
C LYS A 68 22.98 6.00 9.57
N LYS A 69 22.16 6.68 10.40
CA LYS A 69 21.38 6.02 11.47
C LYS A 69 20.35 5.04 10.91
N TYR A 70 19.67 5.41 9.81
CA TYR A 70 18.74 4.55 9.13
C TYR A 70 19.40 3.28 8.60
N VAL A 71 20.49 3.44 7.84
CA VAL A 71 21.27 2.33 7.26
C VAL A 71 21.79 1.39 8.35
N SER A 72 22.37 1.92 9.43
CA SER A 72 22.89 1.10 10.53
C SER A 72 21.84 0.27 11.22
N LYS A 73 20.59 0.76 11.26
CA LYS A 73 19.48 0.08 11.93
C LYS A 73 18.71 -0.90 11.02
N HIS A 74 18.62 -0.61 9.73
CA HIS A 74 17.68 -1.28 8.82
C HIS A 74 18.34 -2.04 7.67
N CYS A 75 19.66 -1.85 7.43
CA CYS A 75 20.36 -2.46 6.31
C CYS A 75 21.44 -3.43 6.75
N LYS A 76 21.60 -4.52 6.02
CA LYS A 76 22.73 -5.44 6.15
C LYS A 76 23.88 -5.00 5.23
N LYS A 77 25.09 -5.49 5.47
CA LYS A 77 26.23 -5.24 4.57
C LYS A 77 25.99 -5.71 3.14
N SER A 78 25.19 -6.77 2.97
CA SER A 78 24.77 -7.28 1.65
C SER A 78 23.99 -6.24 0.85
N ASP A 79 23.17 -5.44 1.50
CA ASP A 79 22.26 -4.48 0.86
C ASP A 79 23.03 -3.27 0.28
N LEU A 80 24.29 -3.08 0.73
CA LEU A 80 25.16 -2.01 0.29
C LEU A 80 26.23 -2.45 -0.73
N ARG A 81 26.29 -3.77 -1.04
CA ARG A 81 27.40 -4.34 -1.82
C ARG A 81 27.60 -3.69 -3.20
N ASN A 82 26.51 -3.33 -3.86
CA ASN A 82 26.52 -2.78 -5.22
C ASN A 82 26.23 -1.27 -5.27
N ILE A 83 26.25 -0.59 -4.11
CA ILE A 83 25.90 0.83 -4.02
C ILE A 83 27.16 1.65 -3.78
N ASP A 84 27.42 2.65 -4.64
CA ASP A 84 28.37 3.68 -4.30
C ASP A 84 27.83 4.54 -3.14
N THR A 85 28.26 4.17 -1.93
CA THR A 85 27.78 4.84 -0.72
C THR A 85 28.26 6.30 -0.63
N LYS A 86 29.40 6.65 -1.26
CA LYS A 86 29.90 8.03 -1.29
C LYS A 86 29.00 8.90 -2.16
N GLU A 87 28.66 8.41 -3.34
CA GLU A 87 27.72 9.07 -4.24
C GLU A 87 26.33 9.18 -3.61
N MET A 88 25.80 8.09 -3.06
CA MET A 88 24.51 8.08 -2.35
C MET A 88 24.44 9.17 -1.26
N TYR A 89 25.49 9.31 -0.42
CA TYR A 89 25.51 10.34 0.62
C TYR A 89 25.71 11.77 0.09
N ASN A 90 26.19 11.94 -1.13
CA ASN A 90 26.39 13.26 -1.73
C ASN A 90 25.17 13.77 -2.49
N ASN A 91 24.26 12.89 -2.92
CA ASN A 91 23.10 13.21 -3.77
C ASN A 91 21.77 13.15 -3.00
N LEU A 92 21.78 13.33 -1.68
CA LEU A 92 20.58 13.19 -0.84
C LEU A 92 19.51 14.25 -1.12
N GLU A 93 19.88 15.41 -1.64
CA GLU A 93 18.96 16.48 -2.04
C GLU A 93 17.98 16.03 -3.12
N ASN A 94 18.37 15.06 -3.97
CA ASN A 94 17.55 14.55 -5.06
C ASN A 94 16.56 13.47 -4.61
N TRP A 95 16.59 13.08 -3.35
CA TRP A 95 15.80 11.97 -2.82
C TRP A 95 14.92 12.39 -1.66
N MET A 96 13.81 11.72 -1.50
CA MET A 96 12.99 11.77 -0.30
C MET A 96 12.59 10.38 0.16
N CYS A 97 12.24 10.29 1.44
CA CYS A 97 11.73 9.06 2.04
C CYS A 97 10.20 9.16 2.18
N ILE A 98 9.53 8.17 1.66
CA ILE A 98 8.08 8.01 1.75
C ILE A 98 7.72 6.84 2.65
N SER A 99 6.48 6.83 3.12
CA SER A 99 5.88 5.68 3.79
C SER A 99 5.06 4.89 2.78
N ILE A 100 5.40 3.62 2.60
CA ILE A 100 4.71 2.67 1.73
C ILE A 100 4.61 1.34 2.46
N ASP A 101 3.40 0.77 2.59
CA ASP A 101 3.14 -0.48 3.32
C ASP A 101 3.64 -0.46 4.79
N ASN A 102 3.57 0.69 5.47
CA ASN A 102 4.16 0.95 6.79
C ASN A 102 5.69 0.82 6.85
N GLU A 103 6.34 0.71 5.70
CA GLU A 103 7.79 0.68 5.55
C GLU A 103 8.29 2.02 5.01
N LYS A 104 9.59 2.23 5.13
CA LYS A 104 10.28 3.41 4.60
C LYS A 104 11.00 3.04 3.32
N ALA A 105 10.71 3.78 2.26
CA ALA A 105 11.36 3.61 0.98
C ALA A 105 11.68 4.97 0.36
N PHE A 106 12.47 4.99 -0.70
CA PHE A 106 13.03 6.20 -1.27
C PHE A 106 12.61 6.39 -2.72
N VAL A 107 12.26 7.64 -3.06
CA VAL A 107 11.92 8.05 -4.41
C VAL A 107 12.73 9.28 -4.82
N SER A 108 13.02 9.42 -6.11
CA SER A 108 13.61 10.65 -6.65
C SER A 108 12.57 11.78 -6.60
N LYS A 109 13.02 12.95 -6.19
CA LYS A 109 12.21 14.18 -6.16
C LYS A 109 11.84 14.68 -7.55
N ASP A 110 12.57 14.29 -8.58
CA ASP A 110 12.35 14.74 -9.95
C ASP A 110 11.03 14.23 -10.55
N PHE A 111 10.53 13.11 -10.02
CA PHE A 111 9.37 12.41 -10.54
C PHE A 111 8.14 12.48 -9.63
N VAL A 112 8.14 13.40 -8.67
CA VAL A 112 7.03 13.58 -7.73
C VAL A 112 6.73 15.05 -7.46
N LYS A 113 5.47 15.36 -7.24
CA LYS A 113 5.02 16.65 -6.70
C LYS A 113 4.65 16.50 -5.24
N VAL A 114 5.03 17.47 -4.42
CA VAL A 114 4.58 17.53 -3.04
C VAL A 114 3.19 18.15 -3.00
N THR A 115 2.24 17.41 -2.43
CA THR A 115 0.86 17.81 -2.23
C THR A 115 0.54 17.93 -0.75
N PHE A 116 -0.54 18.62 -0.42
CA PHE A 116 -1.02 18.79 0.95
C PHE A 116 -2.35 18.08 1.09
N ASN A 117 -2.43 17.12 2.02
CA ASN A 117 -3.70 16.53 2.39
C ASN A 117 -4.15 17.09 3.75
N LEU A 118 -5.28 17.78 3.76
CA LEU A 118 -5.97 18.17 4.99
C LEU A 118 -7.02 17.11 5.28
N ASP A 119 -7.01 16.58 6.50
CA ASP A 119 -8.06 15.68 6.95
C ASP A 119 -9.41 16.37 6.81
N ARG A 120 -10.25 15.79 5.99
CA ARG A 120 -11.61 16.27 5.77
C ARG A 120 -12.47 15.86 6.97
N ALA A 121 -13.20 16.81 7.56
CA ALA A 121 -14.20 16.48 8.55
C ALA A 121 -15.28 15.60 7.91
N VAL A 122 -15.43 14.38 8.41
CA VAL A 122 -16.46 13.42 7.96
C VAL A 122 -17.66 13.55 8.88
N SER A 123 -18.87 13.60 8.33
CA SER A 123 -20.06 13.60 9.15
C SER A 123 -20.21 12.26 9.87
N ILE A 124 -20.69 12.29 11.12
CA ILE A 124 -20.89 11.08 11.95
C ILE A 124 -21.85 10.07 11.29
N ASN A 125 -22.68 10.52 10.34
CA ASN A 125 -23.61 9.68 9.58
C ASN A 125 -22.92 8.85 8.47
N GLU A 126 -21.68 9.21 8.08
CA GLU A 126 -20.89 8.45 7.11
C GLU A 126 -19.97 7.41 7.80
N SER A 127 -19.76 7.52 9.11
CA SER A 127 -19.13 6.49 9.91
C SER A 127 -20.15 5.40 10.25
N GLY A 128 -20.53 4.58 9.24
CA GLY A 128 -21.58 3.57 9.37
C GLY A 128 -21.34 2.61 10.51
N LEU A 129 -22.20 2.67 11.53
CA LEU A 129 -22.55 1.47 12.27
C LEU A 129 -23.32 0.56 11.30
N ALA A 130 -22.61 -0.37 10.67
CA ALA A 130 -23.21 -1.37 9.82
C ALA A 130 -24.17 -2.21 10.65
N SER A 131 -25.46 -2.03 10.41
CA SER A 131 -26.49 -2.96 10.82
C SER A 131 -26.22 -4.33 10.22
N LYS A 132 -26.10 -5.32 11.08
CA LYS A 132 -26.16 -6.74 10.71
C LYS A 132 -27.50 -7.04 10.05
N THR A 133 -27.49 -7.46 8.81
CA THR A 133 -28.55 -8.31 8.27
C THR A 133 -27.96 -9.64 7.89
N SER A 134 -28.51 -10.64 8.54
CA SER A 134 -28.25 -12.05 8.38
C SER A 134 -28.76 -12.56 7.04
N SER A 135 -27.93 -13.26 6.28
CA SER A 135 -28.30 -14.46 5.52
C SER A 135 -27.09 -15.04 4.79
N ASP A 136 -26.88 -16.30 5.04
CA ASP A 136 -26.15 -17.40 4.43
C ASP A 136 -25.00 -17.95 5.28
N SER A 137 -25.36 -19.07 5.94
CA SER A 137 -24.48 -19.75 6.91
C SER A 137 -23.45 -20.71 6.27
N SER A 138 -23.48 -20.98 4.96
CA SER A 138 -22.49 -21.83 4.28
C SER A 138 -21.33 -21.02 3.71
N ASP A 139 -21.59 -19.90 3.04
CA ASP A 139 -20.56 -19.04 2.45
C ASP A 139 -19.66 -18.37 3.50
N SER A 140 -20.19 -18.05 4.68
CA SER A 140 -19.41 -17.42 5.74
C SER A 140 -18.38 -18.36 6.39
N SER A 141 -18.63 -19.67 6.42
CA SER A 141 -17.68 -20.66 6.92
C SER A 141 -16.49 -20.84 5.96
N ASP A 142 -16.75 -20.88 4.67
CA ASP A 142 -15.71 -21.07 3.64
C ASP A 142 -14.80 -19.84 3.55
N LEU A 143 -15.35 -18.63 3.65
CA LEU A 143 -14.57 -17.40 3.67
C LEU A 143 -13.68 -17.31 4.93
N THR A 144 -14.18 -17.72 6.09
CA THR A 144 -13.39 -17.79 7.33
C THR A 144 -12.25 -18.81 7.21
N ASN A 145 -12.53 -19.97 6.62
CA ASN A 145 -11.53 -21.02 6.37
C ASN A 145 -10.47 -20.53 5.37
N MET A 146 -10.88 -19.81 4.33
CA MET A 146 -9.97 -19.21 3.33
C MET A 146 -9.01 -18.20 3.95
N VAL A 147 -9.51 -17.30 4.80
CA VAL A 147 -8.68 -16.35 5.55
C VAL A 147 -7.70 -17.11 6.46
N SER A 148 -8.20 -18.10 7.22
CA SER A 148 -7.38 -18.91 8.12
C SER A 148 -6.29 -19.69 7.37
N TYR A 149 -6.59 -20.19 6.18
CA TYR A 149 -5.62 -20.84 5.31
C TYR A 149 -4.56 -19.87 4.81
N ALA A 150 -4.97 -18.68 4.34
CA ALA A 150 -4.04 -17.65 3.88
C ALA A 150 -3.06 -17.20 4.98
N MET A 151 -3.54 -17.11 6.22
CA MET A 151 -2.74 -16.71 7.38
C MET A 151 -1.58 -17.68 7.69
N GLN A 152 -1.66 -18.93 7.27
CA GLN A 152 -0.58 -19.94 7.49
C GLN A 152 0.70 -19.59 6.72
N PHE A 153 0.60 -18.75 5.70
CA PHE A 153 1.74 -18.41 4.83
C PHE A 153 2.40 -17.08 5.20
N LEU A 154 2.00 -16.43 6.30
CA LEU A 154 2.65 -15.20 6.78
C LEU A 154 4.16 -15.39 6.96
N GLY A 155 4.91 -14.40 6.46
CA GLY A 155 6.38 -14.39 6.50
C GLY A 155 7.06 -15.17 5.37
N ASN A 156 6.31 -15.94 4.56
CA ASN A 156 6.89 -16.65 3.43
C ASN A 156 7.34 -15.65 2.34
N PRO A 157 8.36 -16.04 1.53
CA PRO A 157 9.03 -15.09 0.64
C PRO A 157 8.15 -14.62 -0.52
N TYR A 158 8.40 -13.37 -0.94
CA TYR A 158 7.92 -12.84 -2.21
C TYR A 158 8.91 -13.19 -3.34
N VAL A 159 8.39 -13.69 -4.45
CA VAL A 159 9.15 -13.89 -5.69
C VAL A 159 8.31 -13.39 -6.85
N TRP A 160 8.84 -12.43 -7.60
CA TRP A 160 8.16 -11.91 -8.79
C TRP A 160 7.89 -13.03 -9.81
N GLY A 161 6.65 -13.16 -10.28
CA GLY A 161 6.22 -14.25 -11.16
C GLY A 161 6.03 -15.59 -10.44
N GLY A 162 6.36 -15.68 -9.16
CA GLY A 162 6.21 -16.89 -8.35
C GLY A 162 4.75 -17.22 -8.04
N THR A 163 4.49 -18.51 -7.79
CA THR A 163 3.17 -19.04 -7.42
C THR A 163 3.24 -20.07 -6.28
N SER A 164 4.38 -20.23 -5.64
CA SER A 164 4.55 -21.16 -4.52
C SER A 164 4.26 -20.43 -3.21
N LEU A 165 3.23 -20.86 -2.49
CA LEU A 165 2.86 -20.25 -1.20
C LEU A 165 3.96 -20.37 -0.14
N THR A 166 4.88 -21.33 -0.27
CA THR A 166 5.97 -21.58 0.69
C THR A 166 7.34 -21.12 0.18
N ASN A 167 7.62 -21.28 -1.12
CA ASN A 167 8.95 -21.03 -1.69
C ASN A 167 9.07 -19.69 -2.41
N GLY A 168 7.96 -18.96 -2.52
CA GLY A 168 7.89 -17.62 -3.09
C GLY A 168 6.76 -17.43 -4.09
N THR A 169 6.00 -16.39 -3.86
CA THR A 169 4.86 -15.97 -4.69
C THR A 169 4.84 -14.47 -4.85
N ASP A 170 4.26 -13.96 -5.95
CA ASP A 170 3.87 -12.56 -6.05
C ASP A 170 2.42 -12.33 -5.57
N CYS A 171 1.95 -11.09 -5.60
CA CYS A 171 0.64 -10.72 -5.07
C CYS A 171 -0.51 -11.49 -5.71
N SER A 172 -0.55 -11.57 -7.02
CA SER A 172 -1.63 -12.26 -7.76
C SER A 172 -1.46 -13.79 -7.74
N GLY A 173 -0.21 -14.30 -7.70
CA GLY A 173 0.09 -15.70 -7.49
C GLY A 173 -0.38 -16.19 -6.12
N PHE A 174 -0.18 -15.38 -5.07
CA PHE A 174 -0.66 -15.67 -3.72
C PHE A 174 -2.19 -15.81 -3.71
N VAL A 175 -2.90 -14.79 -4.16
CA VAL A 175 -4.37 -14.80 -4.20
C VAL A 175 -4.88 -15.95 -5.06
N MET A 176 -4.33 -16.15 -6.25
CA MET A 176 -4.70 -17.25 -7.13
C MET A 176 -4.60 -18.61 -6.44
N ARG A 177 -3.51 -18.89 -5.72
CA ARG A 177 -3.30 -20.19 -5.05
C ARG A 177 -4.20 -20.37 -3.83
N ILE A 178 -4.49 -19.29 -3.08
CA ILE A 178 -5.46 -19.38 -1.98
C ILE A 178 -6.83 -19.77 -2.52
N TYR A 179 -7.32 -19.08 -3.55
CA TYR A 179 -8.62 -19.39 -4.15
C TYR A 179 -8.69 -20.76 -4.79
N GLU A 180 -7.62 -21.19 -5.48
CA GLU A 180 -7.51 -22.52 -6.09
C GLU A 180 -7.65 -23.65 -5.06
N HIS A 181 -7.10 -23.48 -3.85
CA HIS A 181 -7.24 -24.45 -2.76
C HIS A 181 -8.71 -24.68 -2.36
N PHE A 182 -9.56 -23.67 -2.53
CA PHE A 182 -11.00 -23.74 -2.26
C PHE A 182 -11.84 -24.00 -3.51
N GLY A 183 -11.22 -24.39 -4.62
CA GLY A 183 -11.91 -24.77 -5.86
C GLY A 183 -12.27 -23.60 -6.78
N TYR A 184 -11.81 -22.39 -6.52
CA TYR A 184 -12.05 -21.23 -7.36
C TYR A 184 -10.84 -20.92 -8.24
N SER A 185 -11.10 -20.72 -9.54
CA SER A 185 -10.05 -20.37 -10.51
C SER A 185 -9.97 -18.87 -10.70
N LEU A 186 -8.76 -18.31 -10.57
CA LEU A 186 -8.46 -16.92 -10.85
C LEU A 186 -7.37 -16.79 -11.92
N PRO A 187 -7.44 -15.73 -12.76
CA PRO A 187 -6.36 -15.43 -13.70
C PRO A 187 -5.03 -15.17 -13.01
N ARG A 188 -3.92 -15.29 -13.76
CA ARG A 188 -2.57 -15.16 -13.21
C ARG A 188 -2.22 -13.75 -12.76
N THR A 189 -2.64 -12.70 -13.48
CA THR A 189 -2.24 -11.32 -13.19
C THR A 189 -3.29 -10.56 -12.37
N SER A 190 -2.86 -9.60 -11.55
CA SER A 190 -3.76 -8.76 -10.75
C SER A 190 -4.78 -7.99 -11.59
N ALA A 191 -4.36 -7.47 -12.76
CA ALA A 191 -5.25 -6.78 -13.67
C ALA A 191 -6.34 -7.71 -14.24
N ALA A 192 -5.97 -8.93 -14.64
CA ALA A 192 -6.94 -9.92 -15.12
C ALA A 192 -7.88 -10.41 -14.00
N GLN A 193 -7.37 -10.55 -12.76
CA GLN A 193 -8.18 -10.86 -11.58
C GLN A 193 -9.21 -9.76 -11.30
N ALA A 194 -8.80 -8.50 -11.41
CA ALA A 194 -9.73 -7.37 -11.28
C ALA A 194 -10.85 -7.44 -12.34
N GLY A 195 -10.52 -7.78 -13.57
CA GLY A 195 -11.51 -7.98 -14.64
C GLY A 195 -12.46 -9.16 -14.40
N ALA A 196 -11.99 -10.20 -13.72
CA ALA A 196 -12.76 -11.42 -13.44
C ALA A 196 -13.64 -11.34 -12.17
N THR A 197 -13.55 -10.25 -11.39
CA THR A 197 -14.30 -10.10 -10.14
C THR A 197 -15.48 -9.13 -10.26
N LYS A 198 -16.57 -9.42 -9.54
CA LYS A 198 -17.73 -8.52 -9.40
C LYS A 198 -17.35 -7.36 -8.48
N THR A 199 -17.64 -6.13 -8.90
CA THR A 199 -17.36 -4.93 -8.08
C THR A 199 -18.18 -4.92 -6.80
N VAL A 200 -17.54 -4.56 -5.69
CA VAL A 200 -18.12 -4.42 -4.35
C VAL A 200 -17.96 -2.99 -3.88
N SER A 201 -18.97 -2.44 -3.23
CA SER A 201 -18.85 -1.12 -2.58
C SER A 201 -18.04 -1.22 -1.30
N SER A 202 -17.40 -0.12 -0.89
CA SER A 202 -16.58 -0.10 0.34
C SER A 202 -17.39 -0.37 1.63
N GLY A 203 -18.72 -0.18 1.58
CA GLY A 203 -19.62 -0.48 2.71
C GLY A 203 -20.01 -1.95 2.82
N ASP A 204 -19.85 -2.74 1.74
CA ASP A 204 -20.31 -4.13 1.64
C ASP A 204 -19.15 -5.15 1.65
N VAL A 205 -17.95 -4.68 2.05
CA VAL A 205 -16.74 -5.51 2.07
C VAL A 205 -16.82 -6.61 3.12
N ARG A 206 -16.49 -7.83 2.73
CA ARG A 206 -16.40 -8.99 3.63
C ARG A 206 -15.08 -9.74 3.45
N PRO A 207 -14.63 -10.51 4.46
CA PRO A 207 -13.45 -11.36 4.33
C PRO A 207 -13.49 -12.20 3.05
N GLY A 208 -12.34 -12.32 2.37
CA GLY A 208 -12.24 -12.95 1.05
C GLY A 208 -12.42 -11.99 -0.13
N ASP A 209 -12.96 -10.79 0.02
CA ASP A 209 -12.98 -9.82 -1.07
C ASP A 209 -11.54 -9.38 -1.45
N LEU A 210 -11.34 -9.07 -2.72
CA LEU A 210 -10.03 -8.67 -3.26
C LEU A 210 -9.95 -7.17 -3.40
N PHE A 211 -8.90 -6.59 -2.84
CA PHE A 211 -8.55 -5.19 -2.99
C PHE A 211 -7.50 -5.05 -4.08
N PHE A 212 -7.79 -4.26 -5.08
CA PHE A 212 -6.91 -3.99 -6.21
C PHE A 212 -6.38 -2.57 -6.11
N TYR A 213 -5.08 -2.42 -6.27
CA TYR A 213 -4.38 -1.14 -6.18
C TYR A 213 -3.58 -0.88 -7.45
N GLY A 214 -3.33 0.39 -7.72
CA GLY A 214 -2.54 0.88 -8.83
C GLY A 214 -3.04 2.23 -9.29
N SER A 215 -2.30 2.86 -10.19
CA SER A 215 -2.64 4.12 -10.83
C SER A 215 -2.56 3.91 -12.34
N GLY A 216 -3.49 4.45 -13.10
CA GLY A 216 -3.57 4.15 -14.54
C GLY A 216 -3.87 2.70 -14.92
N GLY A 217 -3.90 1.79 -13.94
CA GLY A 217 -4.19 0.35 -14.08
C GLY A 217 -3.92 -0.41 -12.80
N VAL A 218 -4.36 -1.68 -12.73
CA VAL A 218 -4.14 -2.54 -11.56
C VAL A 218 -2.75 -3.14 -11.60
N SER A 219 -1.92 -2.84 -10.60
CA SER A 219 -0.56 -3.37 -10.43
C SER A 219 -0.41 -4.30 -9.23
N HIS A 220 -1.33 -4.28 -8.27
CA HIS A 220 -1.26 -5.07 -7.05
C HIS A 220 -2.64 -5.59 -6.63
N VAL A 221 -2.65 -6.71 -5.92
CA VAL A 221 -3.86 -7.32 -5.35
C VAL A 221 -3.59 -7.86 -3.95
N ALA A 222 -4.59 -7.77 -3.09
CA ALA A 222 -4.58 -8.30 -1.73
C ALA A 222 -5.95 -8.90 -1.38
N MET A 223 -5.98 -9.83 -0.45
CA MET A 223 -7.21 -10.41 0.07
C MET A 223 -7.60 -9.73 1.39
N TYR A 224 -8.83 -9.27 1.49
CA TYR A 224 -9.38 -8.69 2.72
C TYR A 224 -9.63 -9.78 3.76
N ILE A 225 -9.18 -9.54 4.98
CA ILE A 225 -9.27 -10.49 6.10
C ILE A 225 -10.19 -10.02 7.24
N GLY A 226 -10.87 -8.87 7.04
CA GLY A 226 -11.70 -8.25 8.07
C GLY A 226 -10.98 -7.13 8.82
N ASN A 227 -11.74 -6.37 9.61
CA ASN A 227 -11.24 -5.31 10.49
C ASN A 227 -10.35 -4.25 9.81
N GLY A 228 -10.65 -3.93 8.54
CA GLY A 228 -9.86 -2.97 7.78
C GLY A 228 -8.47 -3.49 7.37
N GLN A 229 -8.24 -4.80 7.38
CA GLN A 229 -6.95 -5.41 7.10
C GLN A 229 -6.99 -6.30 5.86
N ILE A 230 -5.85 -6.39 5.20
CA ILE A 230 -5.59 -7.27 4.05
C ILE A 230 -4.40 -8.17 4.34
N ILE A 231 -4.36 -9.33 3.67
CA ILE A 231 -3.16 -10.17 3.57
C ILE A 231 -2.70 -10.20 2.10
N HIS A 232 -1.40 -10.04 1.88
CA HIS A 232 -0.82 -10.02 0.54
C HIS A 232 0.66 -10.44 0.53
N ALA A 233 1.12 -10.96 -0.60
CA ALA A 233 2.54 -11.02 -0.90
C ALA A 233 2.97 -9.61 -1.33
N SER A 234 3.64 -8.88 -0.44
CA SER A 234 3.89 -7.45 -0.57
C SER A 234 5.09 -7.14 -1.47
N ASN A 235 6.28 -7.55 -1.06
CA ASN A 235 7.52 -7.29 -1.79
C ASN A 235 8.64 -8.25 -1.34
N PRO A 236 9.80 -8.30 -2.06
CA PRO A 236 10.89 -9.24 -1.75
C PRO A 236 11.48 -9.11 -0.33
N ARG A 237 11.32 -7.98 0.32
CA ARG A 237 11.87 -7.76 1.67
C ARG A 237 10.96 -8.27 2.77
N THR A 238 9.66 -8.11 2.59
CA THR A 238 8.67 -8.39 3.64
C THR A 238 7.90 -9.68 3.42
N GLY A 239 7.90 -10.19 2.18
CA GLY A 239 7.17 -11.40 1.85
C GLY A 239 5.67 -11.24 2.00
N ILE A 240 5.02 -12.29 2.48
CA ILE A 240 3.58 -12.31 2.76
C ILE A 240 3.35 -11.68 4.14
N LYS A 241 2.50 -10.65 4.19
CA LYS A 241 2.21 -9.89 5.42
C LYS A 241 0.78 -9.39 5.49
N ILE A 242 0.41 -8.87 6.66
CA ILE A 242 -0.83 -8.12 6.87
C ILE A 242 -0.53 -6.61 6.76
N SER A 243 -1.43 -5.88 6.12
CA SER A 243 -1.40 -4.42 6.03
C SER A 243 -2.80 -3.84 6.24
N SER A 244 -2.92 -2.51 6.43
CA SER A 244 -4.21 -1.83 6.36
C SER A 244 -4.79 -1.96 4.95
N ALA A 245 -6.09 -2.21 4.81
CA ALA A 245 -6.74 -2.29 3.51
C ALA A 245 -6.73 -0.95 2.76
N TYR A 246 -6.61 0.15 3.49
CA TYR A 246 -6.61 1.51 2.95
C TYR A 246 -5.23 2.20 3.11
N TYR A 247 -4.14 1.41 3.13
CA TYR A 247 -2.79 1.96 3.06
C TYR A 247 -2.51 2.68 1.73
N ARG A 248 -3.25 2.28 0.70
CA ARG A 248 -3.47 2.98 -0.58
C ARG A 248 -4.97 3.03 -0.84
N THR A 249 -5.44 3.98 -1.62
CA THR A 249 -6.82 3.97 -2.11
C THR A 249 -6.97 2.83 -3.12
N PRO A 250 -7.85 1.84 -2.87
CA PRO A 250 -8.07 0.78 -3.84
C PRO A 250 -8.76 1.35 -5.10
N VAL A 251 -8.28 0.98 -6.27
CA VAL A 251 -8.93 1.34 -7.55
C VAL A 251 -10.14 0.47 -7.84
N LYS A 252 -10.20 -0.70 -7.21
CA LYS A 252 -11.36 -1.60 -7.25
C LYS A 252 -11.37 -2.49 -6.02
N ILE A 253 -12.56 -2.79 -5.52
CA ILE A 253 -12.79 -3.91 -4.62
C ILE A 253 -13.64 -4.93 -5.40
N GLY A 254 -13.23 -6.19 -5.40
CA GLY A 254 -13.86 -7.23 -6.20
C GLY A 254 -14.17 -8.48 -5.39
N ARG A 255 -15.30 -9.12 -5.72
CA ARG A 255 -15.75 -10.36 -5.10
C ARG A 255 -15.71 -11.51 -6.09
N VAL A 256 -15.19 -12.64 -5.63
CA VAL A 256 -15.13 -13.90 -6.39
C VAL A 256 -16.28 -14.82 -6.02
N ILE A 257 -16.55 -14.92 -4.72
CA ILE A 257 -17.55 -15.84 -4.15
C ILE A 257 -18.78 -15.04 -3.74
N GLY A 258 -19.95 -15.43 -4.18
CA GLY A 258 -21.15 -14.78 -3.70
C GLY A 258 -22.27 -14.60 -4.56
#